data_43073e0dcbf6e9b62c9a4eac0a16da24
#
_entry.id   43073e0dcbf6e9b62c9a4eac0a16da24
#
_cell.length_a   1.000
_cell.length_b   1.000
_cell.length_c   1.000
_cell.angle_alpha   90.00
_cell.angle_beta   90.00
_cell.angle_gamma   90.00
#
_symmetry.space_group_name_H-M   'P 1'
#
loop_
_entity.id
_entity.type
_entity.pdbx_description
1 polymer ?
#
loop_
_entity_poly.entity_id
_entity_poly.type
_entity_poly.pdbx_seq_one_letter_code
_entity_poly.pdbx_strand_id
1 'polypeptide(L)'
;MVDAHMHLWDLGRIRYPWLTPPLPVGITGDVSAIAHDYFIDDYLRDAAAADSRVRVTKVVHVEAGANPADSLAETRWLQGIADARGFPQAIVAHAELEKPTAAALLAGHAAHRNVRGIRQILNWHRDPAKTYTPRDLLADDSWQRGFALLARHGFSFDLQIYPAQMPAAARLAARHPYTAIILNHTGMPIDKDAAGIDAWRAGMRLLAAQASVSVKVSGLAMLDWHWSRDSLRPFVLETLEIFGSDRVMMASNFPVDRLFGTFGSLTDAYLTLLAGASEEERAQLFARNAERIYGMQ
;
A
#
# COMPACT_ATOMS: atom_id res chain seq x y z
N MET A 1 6.02 -16.13 3.12
CA MET A 1 5.21 -15.14 2.36
C MET A 1 6.09 -13.97 1.96
N VAL A 2 5.75 -13.28 0.88
CA VAL A 2 6.23 -11.93 0.61
C VAL A 2 5.20 -10.96 1.17
N ASP A 3 5.58 -10.11 2.13
CA ASP A 3 4.68 -9.07 2.60
C ASP A 3 4.72 -7.90 1.62
N ALA A 4 3.64 -7.72 0.86
CA ALA A 4 3.57 -6.75 -0.21
C ALA A 4 3.37 -5.29 0.25
N HIS A 5 3.21 -5.04 1.56
CA HIS A 5 3.00 -3.69 2.10
C HIS A 5 3.33 -3.64 3.59
N MET A 6 4.48 -3.06 3.91
CA MET A 6 4.88 -2.77 5.27
C MET A 6 5.62 -1.43 5.32
N HIS A 7 5.87 -0.92 6.51
CA HIS A 7 6.56 0.34 6.73
C HIS A 7 7.67 0.19 7.77
N LEU A 8 8.70 1.00 7.63
CA LEU A 8 9.73 1.25 8.63
C LEU A 8 9.86 2.76 8.79
N TRP A 9 10.27 3.23 9.96
CA TRP A 9 10.58 4.63 10.18
C TRP A 9 11.63 4.82 11.28
N ASP A 10 12.40 5.88 11.14
CA ASP A 10 13.41 6.37 12.09
C ASP A 10 13.08 7.84 12.39
N LEU A 11 12.39 8.09 13.50
CA LEU A 11 11.89 9.42 13.88
C LEU A 11 13.02 10.37 14.25
N GLY A 12 14.18 9.83 14.60
CA GLY A 12 15.37 10.64 14.87
C GLY A 12 16.10 11.12 13.61
N ARG A 13 15.84 10.50 12.46
CA ARG A 13 16.54 10.77 11.20
C ARG A 13 15.65 11.43 10.15
N ILE A 14 14.37 11.03 10.07
CA ILE A 14 13.42 11.45 9.06
C ILE A 14 12.18 11.97 9.76
N ARG A 15 11.66 13.09 9.30
CA ARG A 15 10.46 13.67 9.88
C ARG A 15 9.21 13.05 9.28
N TYR A 16 8.40 12.44 10.13
CA TYR A 16 7.07 11.91 9.81
C TYR A 16 6.01 12.75 10.53
N PRO A 17 5.38 13.72 9.86
CA PRO A 17 4.47 14.67 10.51
C PRO A 17 3.31 14.00 11.27
N TRP A 18 2.83 12.86 10.79
CA TRP A 18 1.73 12.13 11.40
C TRP A 18 2.14 11.29 12.64
N LEU A 19 3.45 11.10 12.86
CA LEU A 19 4.03 10.42 14.03
C LEU A 19 4.77 11.39 14.96
N THR A 20 4.70 12.70 14.69
CA THR A 20 5.38 13.74 15.49
C THR A 20 4.33 14.55 16.27
N PRO A 21 4.49 14.70 17.60
CA PRO A 21 3.54 15.51 18.39
C PRO A 21 3.48 16.98 17.95
N PRO A 22 2.28 17.63 17.99
CA PRO A 22 0.99 17.03 18.37
C PRO A 22 0.48 16.05 17.30
N LEU A 23 0.11 14.84 17.73
CA LEU A 23 -0.32 13.79 16.81
C LEU A 23 -1.68 14.17 16.18
N PRO A 24 -1.80 14.10 14.84
CA PRO A 24 -3.07 14.38 14.19
C PRO A 24 -4.06 13.23 14.44
N VAL A 25 -5.33 13.55 14.52
CA VAL A 25 -6.41 12.56 14.56
C VAL A 25 -6.90 12.36 13.13
N GLY A 26 -6.65 11.19 12.57
CA GLY A 26 -7.11 10.78 11.23
C GLY A 26 -8.06 9.58 11.30
N ILE A 27 -8.32 8.95 10.16
CA ILE A 27 -9.17 7.74 10.07
C ILE A 27 -8.60 6.56 10.85
N THR A 28 -7.28 6.54 11.09
CA THR A 28 -6.57 5.52 11.87
C THR A 28 -6.75 5.71 13.38
N GLY A 29 -7.34 6.83 13.81
CA GLY A 29 -7.51 7.16 15.22
C GLY A 29 -6.22 7.60 15.91
N ASP A 30 -6.06 7.19 17.17
CA ASP A 30 -4.87 7.50 17.96
C ASP A 30 -3.70 6.61 17.53
N VAL A 31 -2.64 7.25 17.03
CA VAL A 31 -1.42 6.57 16.57
C VAL A 31 -0.29 6.58 17.60
N SER A 32 -0.54 7.04 18.83
CA SER A 32 0.49 7.19 19.88
C SER A 32 1.24 5.89 20.17
N ALA A 33 0.56 4.75 20.08
CA ALA A 33 1.16 3.43 20.33
C ALA A 33 2.20 3.00 19.28
N ILE A 34 2.25 3.66 18.12
CA ILE A 34 3.23 3.40 17.05
C ILE A 34 4.11 4.62 16.75
N ALA A 35 3.95 5.73 17.49
CA ALA A 35 4.74 6.95 17.33
C ALA A 35 6.12 6.85 18.03
N HIS A 36 6.86 5.81 17.71
CA HIS A 36 8.24 5.53 18.12
C HIS A 36 8.98 4.88 16.96
N ASP A 37 10.32 4.80 17.03
CA ASP A 37 11.11 4.15 15.99
C ASP A 37 10.63 2.72 15.73
N TYR A 38 10.59 2.33 14.45
CA TYR A 38 10.22 0.98 14.04
C TYR A 38 11.16 0.52 12.93
N PHE A 39 12.09 -0.35 13.30
CA PHE A 39 13.16 -0.83 12.43
C PHE A 39 12.87 -2.24 11.91
N ILE A 40 13.72 -2.70 10.99
CA ILE A 40 13.57 -4.03 10.39
C ILE A 40 13.56 -5.16 11.44
N ASP A 41 14.31 -5.02 12.54
CA ASP A 41 14.32 -6.02 13.59
C ASP A 41 13.02 -6.06 14.40
N ASP A 42 12.35 -4.91 14.57
CA ASP A 42 11.03 -4.83 15.19
C ASP A 42 9.98 -5.51 14.31
N TYR A 43 10.00 -5.20 13.01
CA TYR A 43 9.13 -5.85 12.03
C TYR A 43 9.33 -7.38 11.99
N LEU A 44 10.59 -7.84 11.93
CA LEU A 44 10.88 -9.28 11.89
C LEU A 44 10.46 -9.98 13.18
N ARG A 45 10.51 -9.29 14.34
CA ARG A 45 10.00 -9.79 15.63
C ARG A 45 8.48 -9.92 15.61
N ASP A 46 7.76 -8.92 15.13
CA ASP A 46 6.30 -8.97 15.00
C ASP A 46 5.88 -10.10 14.04
N ALA A 47 6.58 -10.25 12.91
CA ALA A 47 6.33 -11.30 11.93
C ALA A 47 6.67 -12.71 12.46
N ALA A 48 7.73 -12.84 13.30
CA ALA A 48 8.12 -14.12 13.90
C ALA A 48 7.14 -14.57 15.00
N ALA A 49 6.44 -13.63 15.63
CA ALA A 49 5.39 -13.93 16.62
C ALA A 49 4.09 -14.44 15.96
N ALA A 50 4.01 -14.47 14.63
CA ALA A 50 2.90 -15.05 13.89
C ALA A 50 2.85 -16.58 14.01
N ASP A 51 1.73 -17.16 13.62
CA ASP A 51 1.58 -18.61 13.48
C ASP A 51 2.75 -19.18 12.64
N SER A 52 3.30 -20.31 13.08
CA SER A 52 4.38 -21.02 12.42
C SER A 52 4.10 -21.39 10.94
N ARG A 53 2.84 -21.30 10.50
CA ARG A 53 2.42 -21.50 9.11
C ARG A 53 2.84 -20.34 8.18
N VAL A 54 3.20 -19.19 8.73
CA VAL A 54 3.59 -18.01 7.94
C VAL A 54 5.03 -17.62 8.28
N ARG A 55 5.91 -17.69 7.28
CA ARG A 55 7.27 -17.15 7.36
C ARG A 55 7.43 -16.05 6.32
N VAL A 56 7.74 -14.83 6.76
CA VAL A 56 8.08 -13.73 5.87
C VAL A 56 9.49 -13.94 5.32
N THR A 57 9.61 -13.94 4.00
CA THR A 57 10.88 -14.15 3.29
C THR A 57 11.36 -12.93 2.54
N LYS A 58 10.42 -12.10 2.08
CA LYS A 58 10.68 -10.82 1.40
C LYS A 58 9.63 -9.80 1.82
N VAL A 59 9.96 -8.52 1.69
CA VAL A 59 9.03 -7.41 1.98
C VAL A 59 9.10 -6.33 0.92
N VAL A 60 7.97 -5.66 0.69
CA VAL A 60 7.86 -4.41 -0.04
C VAL A 60 7.66 -3.30 1.00
N HIS A 61 8.65 -2.45 1.17
CA HIS A 61 8.47 -1.22 1.95
C HIS A 61 7.72 -0.19 1.11
N VAL A 62 6.64 0.34 1.64
CA VAL A 62 5.91 1.46 1.04
C VAL A 62 6.23 2.72 1.85
N GLU A 63 6.47 3.85 1.19
CA GLU A 63 6.75 5.13 1.84
C GLU A 63 5.85 5.33 3.06
N ALA A 64 6.39 5.90 4.14
CA ALA A 64 5.70 5.93 5.42
C ALA A 64 5.11 7.32 5.78
N GLY A 65 4.82 8.16 4.81
CA GLY A 65 4.30 9.51 5.04
C GLY A 65 5.35 10.47 5.60
N ALA A 66 6.60 10.32 5.18
CA ALA A 66 7.66 11.26 5.48
C ALA A 66 7.32 12.66 4.96
N ASN A 67 7.88 13.70 5.59
CA ASN A 67 7.80 15.04 5.03
C ASN A 67 8.29 15.02 3.57
N PRO A 68 7.59 15.65 2.62
CA PRO A 68 8.00 15.61 1.19
C PRO A 68 9.44 16.03 0.94
N ALA A 69 10.00 16.94 1.73
CA ALA A 69 11.40 17.33 1.64
C ALA A 69 12.38 16.19 2.00
N ASP A 70 11.93 15.21 2.77
CA ASP A 70 12.73 14.07 3.23
C ASP A 70 12.53 12.81 2.37
N SER A 71 11.70 12.85 1.31
CA SER A 71 11.37 11.69 0.46
C SER A 71 12.61 10.93 -0.04
N LEU A 72 13.62 11.65 -0.53
CA LEU A 72 14.87 11.02 -1.01
C LEU A 72 15.77 10.56 0.15
N ALA A 73 15.68 11.20 1.32
CA ALA A 73 16.40 10.77 2.52
C ALA A 73 15.84 9.43 3.03
N GLU A 74 14.51 9.27 3.03
CA GLU A 74 13.86 7.99 3.35
C GLU A 74 14.33 6.87 2.39
N THR A 75 14.33 7.13 1.09
CA THR A 75 14.81 6.15 0.10
C THR A 75 16.26 5.75 0.32
N ARG A 76 17.16 6.71 0.59
CA ARG A 76 18.58 6.42 0.87
C ARG A 76 18.76 5.58 2.12
N TRP A 77 18.03 5.90 3.17
CA TRP A 77 18.05 5.16 4.42
C TRP A 77 17.57 3.71 4.22
N LEU A 78 16.45 3.51 3.53
CA LEU A 78 15.90 2.19 3.21
C LEU A 78 16.83 1.38 2.31
N GLN A 79 17.46 2.01 1.32
CA GLN A 79 18.46 1.33 0.48
C GLN A 79 19.67 0.89 1.30
N GLY A 80 20.12 1.71 2.27
CA GLY A 80 21.19 1.34 3.17
C GLY A 80 20.84 0.12 4.04
N ILE A 81 19.60 0.03 4.53
CA ILE A 81 19.09 -1.15 5.24
C ILE A 81 19.08 -2.36 4.31
N ALA A 82 18.58 -2.20 3.08
CA ALA A 82 18.52 -3.27 2.10
C ALA A 82 19.93 -3.81 1.76
N ASP A 83 20.91 -2.94 1.65
CA ASP A 83 22.29 -3.29 1.36
C ASP A 83 22.95 -4.05 2.51
N ALA A 84 22.64 -3.67 3.76
CA ALA A 84 23.22 -4.26 4.95
C ALA A 84 22.51 -5.54 5.42
N ARG A 85 21.19 -5.62 5.25
CA ARG A 85 20.33 -6.64 5.90
C ARG A 85 19.58 -7.51 4.88
N GLY A 86 19.62 -7.20 3.59
CA GLY A 86 18.84 -7.87 2.55
C GLY A 86 17.34 -7.54 2.57
N PHE A 87 16.88 -6.60 3.38
CA PHE A 87 15.50 -6.10 3.49
C PHE A 87 15.50 -4.56 3.44
N PRO A 88 14.48 -3.92 2.83
CA PRO A 88 13.43 -4.49 1.97
C PRO A 88 13.96 -4.86 0.58
N GLN A 89 13.34 -5.86 -0.05
CA GLN A 89 13.70 -6.25 -1.43
C GLN A 89 13.14 -5.29 -2.47
N ALA A 90 12.01 -4.65 -2.16
CA ALA A 90 11.44 -3.59 -3.00
C ALA A 90 11.07 -2.38 -2.13
N ILE A 91 11.26 -1.18 -2.69
CA ILE A 91 10.90 0.10 -2.08
C ILE A 91 9.92 0.79 -3.02
N VAL A 92 8.79 1.22 -2.47
CA VAL A 92 7.86 2.15 -3.09
C VAL A 92 8.08 3.49 -2.43
N ALA A 93 8.68 4.43 -3.17
CA ALA A 93 9.12 5.73 -2.64
C ALA A 93 8.01 6.79 -2.78
N HIS A 94 8.12 7.89 -2.04
CA HIS A 94 7.20 9.01 -2.14
C HIS A 94 7.62 10.02 -3.21
N ALA A 95 6.65 10.51 -4.01
CA ALA A 95 6.85 11.69 -4.84
C ALA A 95 5.54 12.46 -5.04
N GLU A 96 5.58 13.79 -4.85
CA GLU A 96 4.48 14.69 -5.22
C GLU A 96 4.53 14.93 -6.74
N LEU A 97 3.71 14.18 -7.49
CA LEU A 97 3.78 14.15 -8.96
C LEU A 97 3.30 15.44 -9.63
N GLU A 98 2.49 16.25 -8.94
CA GLU A 98 2.03 17.56 -9.45
C GLU A 98 3.09 18.66 -9.36
N LYS A 99 4.19 18.42 -8.65
CA LYS A 99 5.23 19.45 -8.43
C LYS A 99 6.19 19.55 -9.60
N PRO A 100 6.71 20.75 -9.89
CA PRO A 100 7.75 20.94 -10.92
C PRO A 100 9.02 20.10 -10.67
N THR A 101 9.28 19.75 -9.41
CA THR A 101 10.45 18.94 -8.99
C THR A 101 10.27 17.44 -9.20
N ALA A 102 9.08 16.97 -9.60
CA ALA A 102 8.78 15.55 -9.73
C ALA A 102 9.79 14.79 -10.60
N ALA A 103 10.15 15.34 -11.76
CA ALA A 103 11.10 14.68 -12.67
C ALA A 103 12.49 14.47 -12.02
N ALA A 104 13.01 15.47 -11.31
CA ALA A 104 14.29 15.37 -10.62
C ALA A 104 14.23 14.38 -9.44
N LEU A 105 13.12 14.38 -8.69
CA LEU A 105 12.92 13.47 -7.57
C LEU A 105 12.81 12.01 -8.05
N LEU A 106 12.07 11.75 -9.13
CA LEU A 106 11.97 10.43 -9.74
C LEU A 106 13.32 9.91 -10.22
N ALA A 107 14.14 10.77 -10.84
CA ALA A 107 15.51 10.43 -11.24
C ALA A 107 16.39 10.11 -10.02
N GLY A 108 16.22 10.86 -8.91
CA GLY A 108 16.90 10.58 -7.65
C GLY A 108 16.53 9.21 -7.06
N HIS A 109 15.25 8.85 -7.08
CA HIS A 109 14.79 7.54 -6.65
C HIS A 109 15.31 6.41 -7.55
N ALA A 110 15.35 6.62 -8.86
CA ALA A 110 15.85 5.64 -9.83
C ALA A 110 17.33 5.27 -9.66
N ALA A 111 18.12 6.10 -8.98
CA ALA A 111 19.49 5.78 -8.62
C ALA A 111 19.62 4.69 -7.55
N HIS A 112 18.53 4.28 -6.91
CA HIS A 112 18.49 3.27 -5.85
C HIS A 112 17.90 1.96 -6.37
N ARG A 113 18.73 0.90 -6.36
CA ARG A 113 18.43 -0.37 -7.04
C ARG A 113 17.18 -1.11 -6.53
N ASN A 114 16.76 -0.88 -5.28
CA ASN A 114 15.57 -1.53 -4.70
C ASN A 114 14.28 -0.72 -4.92
N VAL A 115 14.35 0.51 -5.45
CA VAL A 115 13.14 1.26 -5.79
C VAL A 115 12.46 0.62 -7.00
N ARG A 116 11.17 0.30 -6.85
CA ARG A 116 10.34 -0.34 -7.86
C ARG A 116 9.11 0.47 -8.23
N GLY A 117 8.72 1.38 -7.37
CA GLY A 117 7.49 2.13 -7.56
C GLY A 117 7.46 3.42 -6.77
N ILE A 118 6.40 4.15 -6.99
CA ILE A 118 6.10 5.42 -6.33
C ILE A 118 4.71 5.33 -5.70
N ARG A 119 4.55 5.93 -4.53
CA ARG A 119 3.24 6.22 -3.95
C ARG A 119 3.11 7.70 -3.64
N GLN A 120 1.94 8.22 -3.89
CA GLN A 120 1.40 9.44 -3.32
C GLN A 120 -0.01 9.12 -2.85
N ILE A 121 -0.32 9.37 -1.59
CA ILE A 121 -1.68 9.17 -1.06
C ILE A 121 -2.60 10.17 -1.74
N LEU A 122 -3.64 9.68 -2.41
CA LEU A 122 -4.57 10.49 -3.22
C LEU A 122 -5.99 10.51 -2.66
N ASN A 123 -6.21 9.93 -1.48
CA ASN A 123 -7.53 9.88 -0.86
C ASN A 123 -8.12 11.29 -0.74
N TRP A 124 -9.12 11.56 -1.54
CA TRP A 124 -9.91 12.77 -1.48
C TRP A 124 -11.36 12.43 -1.18
N HIS A 125 -11.94 13.15 -0.24
CA HIS A 125 -13.32 13.00 0.15
C HIS A 125 -13.93 14.38 0.43
N ARG A 126 -15.24 14.53 0.15
CA ARG A 126 -15.99 15.77 0.45
C ARG A 126 -16.05 16.11 1.94
N ASP A 127 -15.95 15.09 2.79
CA ASP A 127 -15.79 15.25 4.24
C ASP A 127 -14.31 15.49 4.55
N PRO A 128 -13.94 16.66 5.10
CA PRO A 128 -12.55 16.98 5.41
C PRO A 128 -11.91 16.02 6.43
N ALA A 129 -12.69 15.40 7.30
CA ALA A 129 -12.19 14.43 8.29
C ALA A 129 -11.69 13.13 7.66
N LYS A 130 -12.11 12.86 6.43
CA LYS A 130 -11.73 11.65 5.67
C LYS A 130 -10.69 11.94 4.57
N THR A 131 -10.38 13.21 4.29
CA THR A 131 -9.51 13.56 3.16
C THR A 131 -8.03 13.67 3.56
N TYR A 132 -7.14 13.22 2.69
CA TYR A 132 -5.68 13.34 2.85
C TYR A 132 -5.08 14.42 1.94
N THR A 133 -5.83 14.87 0.94
CA THR A 133 -5.36 15.84 -0.06
C THR A 133 -6.30 17.04 -0.12
N PRO A 134 -5.79 18.24 -0.38
CA PRO A 134 -6.62 19.45 -0.42
C PRO A 134 -7.60 19.48 -1.61
N ARG A 135 -7.38 18.65 -2.63
CA ARG A 135 -8.20 18.49 -3.83
C ARG A 135 -8.03 17.11 -4.43
N ASP A 136 -8.93 16.72 -5.33
CA ASP A 136 -8.79 15.45 -6.06
C ASP A 136 -7.65 15.55 -7.09
N LEU A 137 -6.49 15.00 -6.75
CA LEU A 137 -5.30 15.03 -7.59
C LEU A 137 -5.45 14.16 -8.86
N LEU A 138 -6.32 13.16 -8.87
CA LEU A 138 -6.60 12.39 -10.09
C LEU A 138 -7.19 13.24 -11.22
N ALA A 139 -7.86 14.34 -10.88
CA ALA A 139 -8.41 15.30 -11.83
C ALA A 139 -7.42 16.44 -12.19
N ASP A 140 -6.24 16.49 -11.57
CA ASP A 140 -5.25 17.56 -11.75
C ASP A 140 -4.33 17.26 -12.93
N ASP A 141 -4.32 18.13 -13.94
CA ASP A 141 -3.50 17.95 -15.14
C ASP A 141 -2.00 17.92 -14.86
N SER A 142 -1.51 18.68 -13.86
CA SER A 142 -0.10 18.68 -13.50
C SER A 142 0.29 17.34 -12.87
N TRP A 143 -0.58 16.79 -12.03
CA TRP A 143 -0.40 15.46 -11.47
C TRP A 143 -0.36 14.37 -12.56
N GLN A 144 -1.28 14.43 -13.53
CA GLN A 144 -1.33 13.46 -14.65
C GLN A 144 -0.07 13.55 -15.53
N ARG A 145 0.46 14.75 -15.76
CA ARG A 145 1.74 14.90 -16.45
C ARG A 145 2.90 14.29 -15.67
N GLY A 146 2.93 14.47 -14.35
CA GLY A 146 3.92 13.84 -13.48
C GLY A 146 3.80 12.31 -13.45
N PHE A 147 2.57 11.78 -13.39
CA PHE A 147 2.32 10.34 -13.46
C PHE A 147 2.89 9.71 -14.74
N ALA A 148 2.75 10.38 -15.89
CA ALA A 148 3.29 9.90 -17.15
C ALA A 148 4.82 9.73 -17.16
N LEU A 149 5.55 10.40 -16.24
CA LEU A 149 7.01 10.25 -16.12
C LEU A 149 7.41 8.91 -15.51
N LEU A 150 6.54 8.22 -14.78
CA LEU A 150 6.85 6.94 -14.13
C LEU A 150 7.33 5.88 -15.14
N ALA A 151 6.70 5.84 -16.31
CA ALA A 151 7.05 4.90 -17.37
C ALA A 151 8.51 5.03 -17.84
N ARG A 152 9.10 6.24 -17.75
CA ARG A 152 10.51 6.48 -18.16
C ARG A 152 11.51 5.79 -17.25
N HIS A 153 11.11 5.51 -16.00
CA HIS A 153 11.93 4.86 -14.99
C HIS A 153 11.52 3.41 -14.75
N GLY A 154 10.48 2.92 -15.43
CA GLY A 154 9.92 1.59 -15.19
C GLY A 154 9.25 1.46 -13.81
N PHE A 155 8.83 2.57 -13.21
CA PHE A 155 8.20 2.56 -11.90
C PHE A 155 6.74 2.17 -11.97
N SER A 156 6.30 1.33 -11.03
CA SER A 156 4.90 1.12 -10.70
C SER A 156 4.34 2.31 -9.91
N PHE A 157 3.02 2.38 -9.82
CA PHE A 157 2.33 3.33 -8.94
C PHE A 157 1.44 2.60 -7.94
N ASP A 158 1.75 2.75 -6.65
CA ASP A 158 0.91 2.28 -5.55
C ASP A 158 -0.21 3.29 -5.33
N LEU A 159 -1.42 2.91 -5.71
CA LEU A 159 -2.60 3.77 -5.75
C LEU A 159 -3.42 3.64 -4.48
N GLN A 160 -3.43 4.69 -3.65
CA GLN A 160 -4.27 4.76 -2.47
C GLN A 160 -5.34 5.82 -2.64
N ILE A 161 -6.58 5.38 -2.77
CA ILE A 161 -7.78 6.17 -3.10
C ILE A 161 -9.02 5.61 -2.38
N TYR A 162 -10.11 6.37 -2.44
CA TYR A 162 -11.43 5.90 -2.04
C TYR A 162 -12.28 5.40 -3.23
N PRO A 163 -13.34 4.61 -2.97
CA PRO A 163 -14.20 4.04 -4.02
C PRO A 163 -14.75 5.08 -5.01
N ALA A 164 -15.12 6.27 -4.53
CA ALA A 164 -15.63 7.36 -5.38
C ALA A 164 -14.63 7.82 -6.47
N GLN A 165 -13.33 7.60 -6.24
CA GLN A 165 -12.24 7.97 -7.17
C GLN A 165 -11.91 6.87 -8.18
N MET A 166 -12.37 5.62 -7.97
CA MET A 166 -12.02 4.46 -8.81
C MET A 166 -12.40 4.62 -10.30
N PRO A 167 -13.53 5.26 -10.67
CA PRO A 167 -13.82 5.49 -12.09
C PRO A 167 -12.78 6.40 -12.78
N ALA A 168 -12.25 7.40 -12.07
CA ALA A 168 -11.18 8.25 -12.59
C ALA A 168 -9.86 7.49 -12.69
N ALA A 169 -9.55 6.66 -11.69
CA ALA A 169 -8.37 5.80 -11.69
C ALA A 169 -8.39 4.74 -12.80
N ALA A 170 -9.55 4.16 -13.11
CA ALA A 170 -9.69 3.23 -14.24
C ALA A 170 -9.41 3.92 -15.58
N ARG A 171 -9.88 5.18 -15.76
CA ARG A 171 -9.53 5.97 -16.93
C ARG A 171 -8.04 6.32 -17.02
N LEU A 172 -7.40 6.58 -15.88
CA LEU A 172 -5.94 6.77 -15.82
C LEU A 172 -5.22 5.50 -16.28
N ALA A 173 -5.57 4.33 -15.73
CA ALA A 173 -4.98 3.05 -16.10
C ALA A 173 -5.14 2.75 -17.61
N ALA A 174 -6.31 3.01 -18.18
CA ALA A 174 -6.56 2.84 -19.61
C ALA A 174 -5.67 3.74 -20.49
N ARG A 175 -5.31 4.95 -20.03
CA ARG A 175 -4.39 5.85 -20.75
C ARG A 175 -2.92 5.47 -20.57
N HIS A 176 -2.57 4.73 -19.52
CA HIS A 176 -1.20 4.33 -19.19
C HIS A 176 -1.06 2.81 -19.04
N PRO A 177 -1.37 2.02 -20.09
CA PRO A 177 -1.45 0.55 -19.99
C PRO A 177 -0.10 -0.13 -19.67
N TYR A 178 1.00 0.59 -19.83
CA TYR A 178 2.36 0.09 -19.57
C TYR A 178 2.89 0.46 -18.18
N THR A 179 2.15 1.25 -17.40
CA THR A 179 2.49 1.56 -16.00
C THR A 179 1.69 0.62 -15.11
N ALA A 180 2.37 -0.24 -14.36
CA ALA A 180 1.72 -1.09 -13.38
C ALA A 180 1.12 -0.22 -12.25
N ILE A 181 -0.17 -0.38 -11.99
CA ILE A 181 -0.88 0.31 -10.92
C ILE A 181 -1.29 -0.72 -9.87
N ILE A 182 -0.93 -0.47 -8.62
CA ILE A 182 -1.21 -1.38 -7.50
C ILE A 182 -2.17 -0.70 -6.55
N LEU A 183 -3.44 -1.09 -6.58
CA LEU A 183 -4.45 -0.56 -5.66
C LEU A 183 -4.14 -1.00 -4.23
N ASN A 184 -3.94 -0.04 -3.34
CA ASN A 184 -3.67 -0.33 -1.93
C ASN A 184 -4.97 -0.56 -1.14
N HIS A 185 -4.86 -1.37 -0.08
CA HIS A 185 -5.86 -1.52 0.98
C HIS A 185 -7.26 -1.87 0.44
N THR A 186 -7.31 -2.75 -0.58
CA THR A 186 -8.59 -3.20 -1.14
C THR A 186 -9.45 -2.01 -1.63
N GLY A 187 -8.79 -0.89 -2.00
CA GLY A 187 -9.46 0.34 -2.43
C GLY A 187 -10.18 1.10 -1.33
N MET A 188 -9.82 0.86 -0.07
CA MET A 188 -10.28 1.61 1.11
C MET A 188 -11.80 1.84 1.16
N PRO A 189 -12.64 0.80 1.37
CA PRO A 189 -14.09 0.91 1.47
C PRO A 189 -14.50 1.68 2.74
N ILE A 190 -14.43 3.02 2.69
CA ILE A 190 -14.63 3.92 3.82
C ILE A 190 -16.10 4.09 4.20
N ASP A 191 -16.99 4.01 3.22
CA ASP A 191 -18.43 4.07 3.43
C ASP A 191 -18.99 2.64 3.41
N LYS A 192 -19.50 2.18 4.58
CA LYS A 192 -19.93 0.77 4.81
C LYS A 192 -21.44 0.59 4.71
N ASP A 193 -22.20 1.60 4.34
CA ASP A 193 -23.61 1.45 4.00
C ASP A 193 -23.79 0.73 2.65
N ALA A 194 -25.00 0.33 2.32
CA ALA A 194 -25.28 -0.42 1.10
C ALA A 194 -24.81 0.31 -0.16
N ALA A 195 -25.01 1.63 -0.22
CA ALA A 195 -24.60 2.44 -1.37
C ALA A 195 -23.06 2.54 -1.49
N GLY A 196 -22.35 2.68 -0.37
CA GLY A 196 -20.90 2.70 -0.32
C GLY A 196 -20.29 1.37 -0.75
N ILE A 197 -20.85 0.25 -0.29
CA ILE A 197 -20.41 -1.09 -0.69
C ILE A 197 -20.66 -1.35 -2.18
N ASP A 198 -21.82 -0.93 -2.70
CA ASP A 198 -22.12 -1.08 -4.13
C ASP A 198 -21.19 -0.20 -5.00
N ALA A 199 -20.89 1.01 -4.56
CA ALA A 199 -19.90 1.89 -5.22
C ALA A 199 -18.49 1.27 -5.21
N TRP A 200 -18.08 0.67 -4.09
CA TRP A 200 -16.82 -0.06 -3.98
C TRP A 200 -16.77 -1.24 -4.97
N ARG A 201 -17.79 -2.10 -5.00
CA ARG A 201 -17.87 -3.23 -5.93
C ARG A 201 -17.80 -2.78 -7.39
N ALA A 202 -18.56 -1.75 -7.74
CA ALA A 202 -18.55 -1.20 -9.09
C ALA A 202 -17.17 -0.64 -9.48
N GLY A 203 -16.55 0.11 -8.57
CA GLY A 203 -15.20 0.65 -8.77
C GLY A 203 -14.13 -0.43 -8.91
N MET A 204 -14.17 -1.48 -8.06
CA MET A 204 -13.26 -2.62 -8.13
C MET A 204 -13.35 -3.33 -9.49
N ARG A 205 -14.55 -3.55 -10.03
CA ARG A 205 -14.76 -4.15 -11.37
C ARG A 205 -14.19 -3.26 -12.49
N LEU A 206 -14.36 -1.93 -12.41
CA LEU A 206 -13.77 -1.00 -13.39
C LEU A 206 -12.24 -1.07 -13.39
N LEU A 207 -11.62 -1.17 -12.21
CA LEU A 207 -10.18 -1.30 -12.07
C LEU A 207 -9.70 -2.68 -12.53
N ALA A 208 -10.39 -3.75 -12.16
CA ALA A 208 -10.06 -5.12 -12.58
C ALA A 208 -10.14 -5.34 -14.09
N ALA A 209 -10.97 -4.55 -14.80
CA ALA A 209 -11.02 -4.57 -16.27
C ALA A 209 -9.74 -4.02 -16.93
N GLN A 210 -8.85 -3.37 -16.16
CA GLN A 210 -7.57 -2.87 -16.64
C GLN A 210 -6.47 -3.89 -16.33
N ALA A 211 -5.83 -4.44 -17.37
CA ALA A 211 -4.83 -5.49 -17.21
C ALA A 211 -3.59 -5.06 -16.41
N SER A 212 -3.26 -3.75 -16.42
CA SER A 212 -2.15 -3.18 -15.67
C SER A 212 -2.45 -2.96 -14.17
N VAL A 213 -3.68 -3.25 -13.71
CA VAL A 213 -4.07 -3.03 -12.31
C VAL A 213 -4.04 -4.33 -11.53
N SER A 214 -3.33 -4.29 -10.40
CA SER A 214 -3.31 -5.33 -9.36
C SER A 214 -3.77 -4.71 -8.03
N VAL A 215 -4.03 -5.52 -7.01
CA VAL A 215 -4.57 -5.05 -5.73
C VAL A 215 -3.88 -5.72 -4.54
N LYS A 216 -3.70 -4.95 -3.46
CA LYS A 216 -3.26 -5.46 -2.15
C LYS A 216 -4.45 -5.59 -1.22
N VAL A 217 -4.60 -6.77 -0.65
CA VAL A 217 -5.45 -7.00 0.52
C VAL A 217 -4.61 -6.68 1.75
N SER A 218 -4.83 -5.51 2.30
CA SER A 218 -4.10 -4.96 3.46
C SER A 218 -4.89 -3.80 4.06
N GLY A 219 -4.52 -3.32 5.24
CA GLY A 219 -5.02 -2.08 5.83
C GLY A 219 -6.53 -2.02 6.07
N LEU A 220 -7.23 -3.13 6.01
CA LEU A 220 -8.67 -3.19 6.28
C LEU A 220 -8.99 -2.87 7.74
N ALA A 221 -8.06 -3.17 8.64
CA ALA A 221 -8.18 -2.89 10.07
C ALA A 221 -8.23 -1.37 10.37
N MET A 222 -7.60 -0.53 9.55
CA MET A 222 -7.69 0.94 9.67
C MET A 222 -9.12 1.46 9.51
N LEU A 223 -9.97 0.71 8.79
CA LEU A 223 -11.36 1.06 8.51
C LEU A 223 -12.36 0.31 9.41
N ASP A 224 -11.85 -0.64 10.21
CA ASP A 224 -12.64 -1.47 11.12
C ASP A 224 -11.78 -1.82 12.34
N TRP A 225 -11.72 -0.92 13.31
CA TRP A 225 -10.82 -1.02 14.47
C TRP A 225 -11.10 -2.23 15.36
N HIS A 226 -12.30 -2.81 15.25
CA HIS A 226 -12.74 -4.02 15.96
C HIS A 226 -12.99 -5.18 15.00
N TRP A 227 -12.21 -5.23 13.93
CA TRP A 227 -12.37 -6.20 12.87
C TRP A 227 -12.48 -7.65 13.38
N SER A 228 -13.20 -8.44 12.65
CA SER A 228 -13.29 -9.88 12.80
C SER A 228 -13.08 -10.56 11.45
N ARG A 229 -12.86 -11.86 11.46
CA ARG A 229 -12.81 -12.62 10.21
C ARG A 229 -14.06 -12.42 9.35
N ASP A 230 -15.21 -12.33 9.99
CA ASP A 230 -16.49 -12.15 9.28
C ASP A 230 -16.64 -10.75 8.70
N SER A 231 -16.14 -9.70 9.38
CA SER A 231 -16.17 -8.34 8.83
C SER A 231 -15.18 -8.15 7.69
N LEU A 232 -14.04 -8.86 7.69
CA LEU A 232 -13.06 -8.83 6.61
C LEU A 232 -13.48 -9.69 5.40
N ARG A 233 -14.24 -10.77 5.64
CA ARG A 233 -14.62 -11.79 4.65
C ARG A 233 -15.10 -11.22 3.32
N PRO A 234 -16.11 -10.33 3.26
CA PRO A 234 -16.62 -9.82 1.99
C PRO A 234 -15.53 -9.10 1.19
N PHE A 235 -14.73 -8.26 1.85
CA PHE A 235 -13.69 -7.49 1.17
C PHE A 235 -12.56 -8.37 0.64
N VAL A 236 -12.15 -9.39 1.39
CA VAL A 236 -11.11 -10.33 0.97
C VAL A 236 -11.59 -11.20 -0.19
N LEU A 237 -12.75 -11.86 -0.03
CA LEU A 237 -13.23 -12.83 -1.01
C LEU A 237 -13.74 -12.18 -2.28
N GLU A 238 -14.50 -11.07 -2.19
CA GLU A 238 -14.97 -10.35 -3.39
C GLU A 238 -13.80 -9.69 -4.15
N THR A 239 -12.74 -9.25 -3.46
CA THR A 239 -11.51 -8.77 -4.15
C THR A 239 -10.89 -9.89 -4.98
N LEU A 240 -10.79 -11.09 -4.41
CA LEU A 240 -10.26 -12.25 -5.11
C LEU A 240 -11.15 -12.67 -6.29
N GLU A 241 -12.47 -12.68 -6.10
CA GLU A 241 -13.43 -12.97 -7.17
C GLU A 241 -13.33 -11.97 -8.34
N ILE A 242 -13.16 -10.67 -8.03
CA ILE A 242 -13.14 -9.60 -9.02
C ILE A 242 -11.83 -9.54 -9.79
N PHE A 243 -10.67 -9.69 -9.11
CA PHE A 243 -9.34 -9.54 -9.72
C PHE A 243 -8.70 -10.85 -10.16
N GLY A 244 -9.17 -11.99 -9.66
CA GLY A 244 -8.50 -13.28 -9.85
C GLY A 244 -7.25 -13.44 -8.98
N SER A 245 -6.81 -14.68 -8.76
CA SER A 245 -5.68 -15.00 -7.89
C SER A 245 -4.32 -14.48 -8.38
N ASP A 246 -4.20 -14.18 -9.66
CA ASP A 246 -2.96 -13.72 -10.32
C ASP A 246 -2.65 -12.23 -10.15
N ARG A 247 -3.62 -11.43 -9.68
CA ARG A 247 -3.46 -9.98 -9.50
C ARG A 247 -3.73 -9.48 -8.08
N VAL A 248 -3.93 -10.38 -7.12
CA VAL A 248 -4.14 -10.05 -5.71
C VAL A 248 -2.88 -10.38 -4.91
N MET A 249 -2.48 -9.51 -3.99
CA MET A 249 -1.35 -9.69 -3.08
C MET A 249 -1.82 -9.52 -1.65
N MET A 250 -1.48 -10.48 -0.78
CA MET A 250 -1.71 -10.36 0.66
C MET A 250 -0.60 -9.53 1.30
N ALA A 251 -0.97 -8.64 2.23
CA ALA A 251 0.00 -7.78 2.89
C ALA A 251 -0.46 -7.38 4.30
N SER A 252 0.51 -7.01 5.15
CA SER A 252 0.26 -6.78 6.57
C SER A 252 -0.15 -5.34 6.91
N ASN A 253 0.39 -4.35 6.18
CA ASN A 253 0.33 -2.94 6.56
C ASN A 253 0.98 -2.64 7.93
N PHE A 254 1.92 -3.49 8.39
CA PHE A 254 2.61 -3.28 9.66
C PHE A 254 3.67 -2.17 9.56
N PRO A 255 3.84 -1.36 10.63
CA PRO A 255 3.18 -1.49 11.93
C PRO A 255 1.86 -0.71 12.07
N VAL A 256 1.28 -0.14 11.02
CA VAL A 256 0.03 0.62 11.14
C VAL A 256 -1.10 -0.28 11.67
N ASP A 257 -1.28 -1.47 11.10
CA ASP A 257 -2.31 -2.40 11.55
C ASP A 257 -2.03 -3.04 12.94
N ARG A 258 -0.84 -2.83 13.52
CA ARG A 258 -0.53 -3.19 14.90
C ARG A 258 -1.43 -2.46 15.91
N LEU A 259 -1.96 -1.30 15.54
CA LEU A 259 -2.96 -0.57 16.35
C LEU A 259 -4.24 -1.39 16.58
N PHE A 260 -4.53 -2.35 15.71
CA PHE A 260 -5.81 -3.07 15.66
C PHE A 260 -5.67 -4.58 15.84
N GLY A 261 -4.45 -5.08 15.97
CA GLY A 261 -4.20 -6.51 16.17
C GLY A 261 -2.74 -6.90 16.02
N THR A 262 -2.47 -8.18 16.14
CA THR A 262 -1.11 -8.71 15.95
C THR A 262 -0.90 -9.17 14.51
N PHE A 263 0.36 -9.28 14.09
CA PHE A 263 0.71 -9.87 12.79
C PHE A 263 0.14 -11.30 12.65
N GLY A 264 0.20 -12.07 13.76
CA GLY A 264 -0.37 -13.43 13.81
C GLY A 264 -1.88 -13.45 13.63
N SER A 265 -2.64 -12.58 14.32
CA SER A 265 -4.11 -12.55 14.19
C SER A 265 -4.56 -12.17 12.78
N LEU A 266 -3.85 -11.24 12.13
CA LEU A 266 -4.14 -10.82 10.76
C LEU A 266 -3.85 -11.94 9.75
N THR A 267 -2.67 -12.56 9.86
CA THR A 267 -2.27 -13.64 8.95
C THR A 267 -3.13 -14.90 9.14
N ASP A 268 -3.53 -15.22 10.39
CA ASP A 268 -4.48 -16.31 10.67
C ASP A 268 -5.85 -16.05 10.04
N ALA A 269 -6.34 -14.80 10.12
CA ALA A 269 -7.59 -14.43 9.46
C ALA A 269 -7.51 -14.66 7.94
N TYR A 270 -6.42 -14.21 7.29
CA TYR A 270 -6.23 -14.42 5.86
C TYR A 270 -6.13 -15.90 5.49
N LEU A 271 -5.34 -16.69 6.21
CA LEU A 271 -5.22 -18.14 5.97
C LEU A 271 -6.55 -18.85 6.13
N THR A 272 -7.35 -18.46 7.12
CA THR A 272 -8.67 -19.05 7.36
C THR A 272 -9.66 -18.66 6.27
N LEU A 273 -9.70 -17.40 5.85
CA LEU A 273 -10.59 -16.93 4.78
C LEU A 273 -10.27 -17.59 3.44
N LEU A 274 -8.99 -17.89 3.21
CA LEU A 274 -8.46 -18.50 1.98
C LEU A 274 -8.22 -20.02 2.10
N ALA A 275 -8.83 -20.68 3.11
CA ALA A 275 -8.66 -22.11 3.31
C ALA A 275 -9.11 -22.96 2.11
N GLY A 276 -10.11 -22.48 1.35
CA GLY A 276 -10.59 -23.13 0.12
C GLY A 276 -9.71 -22.88 -1.13
N ALA A 277 -8.74 -21.99 -1.06
CA ALA A 277 -7.84 -21.73 -2.17
C ALA A 277 -6.84 -22.92 -2.34
N SER A 278 -6.52 -23.26 -3.59
CA SER A 278 -5.50 -24.25 -3.92
C SER A 278 -4.11 -23.83 -3.43
N GLU A 279 -3.14 -24.75 -3.39
CA GLU A 279 -1.75 -24.44 -3.06
C GLU A 279 -1.15 -23.41 -4.04
N GLU A 280 -1.48 -23.55 -5.33
CA GLU A 280 -1.00 -22.62 -6.36
C GLU A 280 -1.56 -21.22 -6.15
N GLU A 281 -2.87 -21.08 -5.92
CA GLU A 281 -3.48 -19.77 -5.60
C GLU A 281 -2.90 -19.16 -4.34
N ARG A 282 -2.70 -19.94 -3.27
CA ARG A 282 -2.03 -19.44 -2.06
C ARG A 282 -0.60 -18.98 -2.34
N ALA A 283 0.16 -19.72 -3.15
CA ALA A 283 1.51 -19.34 -3.54
C ALA A 283 1.52 -18.01 -4.34
N GLN A 284 0.54 -17.81 -5.23
CA GLN A 284 0.35 -16.56 -5.96
C GLN A 284 0.02 -15.42 -4.99
N LEU A 285 -0.99 -15.56 -4.17
CA LEU A 285 -1.50 -14.53 -3.26
C LEU A 285 -0.47 -14.09 -2.22
N PHE A 286 0.26 -15.05 -1.65
CA PHE A 286 1.19 -14.78 -0.54
C PHE A 286 2.65 -14.59 -0.98
N ALA A 287 2.99 -14.77 -2.27
CA ALA A 287 4.37 -14.58 -2.69
C ALA A 287 4.52 -14.17 -4.17
N ARG A 288 4.17 -15.04 -5.11
CA ARG A 288 4.60 -14.92 -6.51
C ARG A 288 4.10 -13.67 -7.21
N ASN A 289 2.88 -13.21 -6.87
CA ASN A 289 2.35 -11.98 -7.45
C ASN A 289 3.19 -10.75 -7.03
N ALA A 290 3.55 -10.65 -5.76
CA ALA A 290 4.40 -9.56 -5.29
C ALA A 290 5.80 -9.63 -5.91
N GLU A 291 6.39 -10.83 -6.00
CA GLU A 291 7.69 -11.04 -6.66
C GLU A 291 7.67 -10.60 -8.13
N ARG A 292 6.65 -11.00 -8.86
CA ARG A 292 6.47 -10.65 -10.28
C ARG A 292 6.19 -9.16 -10.48
N ILE A 293 5.25 -8.61 -9.72
CA ILE A 293 4.78 -7.21 -9.91
C ILE A 293 5.88 -6.21 -9.53
N TYR A 294 6.63 -6.47 -8.47
CA TYR A 294 7.74 -5.61 -8.03
C TYR A 294 9.11 -6.06 -8.55
N GLY A 295 9.17 -7.06 -9.43
CA GLY A 295 10.43 -7.54 -10.02
C GLY A 295 11.45 -7.99 -8.98
N MET A 296 11.01 -8.68 -7.92
CA MET A 296 11.87 -9.20 -6.87
C MET A 296 12.36 -10.62 -7.24
N GLN A 297 13.63 -10.72 -7.54
CA GLN A 297 14.30 -12.01 -7.80
C GLN A 297 14.64 -12.76 -6.53
#